data_2d7d0204b758871f76a9954bc072fa50
#
_entry.id   2d7d0204b758871f76a9954bc072fa50
#
_cell.length_a   1.000
_cell.length_b   1.000
_cell.length_c   1.000
_cell.angle_alpha   90.00
_cell.angle_beta   90.00
_cell.angle_gamma   90.00
#
_symmetry.space_group_name_H-M   'P 1'
#
loop_
_entity.id
_entity.type
_entity.pdbx_description
1 polymer ?
#
loop_
_entity_poly.entity_id
_entity_poly.type
_entity_poly.pdbx_seq_one_letter_code
_entity_poly.pdbx_strand_id
1 'polypeptide(L)'
;MLRAARELLAVRSPLDAELMVSELLGTWWGQRVLPPGTRPSRRRRADVEELVGEGLIAYAAQQGSPAALALLSGIACLGTPRQATSAEQAALALLERGVARPGWAEHVGAVAAAECYLNSDSYGDRDEVVCVFSYAGQEQHALVVVVDYNAGGLARDGWVTSQVAKLLDYCGQSASSFTQVRPPHARRLLESALTVTERAADPPVSISFPSYHAFIRARVRTLPPAQPADAAPPGRMPAARPQTWRKDRRAMLVAEFLASDEAENLSDREAASRCADHIVEYGCDQDFGRPLRMSPAKVETFLLDWLPRKVMLSPASQHAMPHVLAAWVRWAGVREGRDAEAIGATLDAVFDSMGTFTRVYHDPASFGLEPELVARLLPDSDLEALARRVFAFGILQGTYRGTDLGALDPARPADRRILLAADHDTPAGRAAGDEHIDRHLALADRLWRGDPPELWEAAQRLLDLGEDRHAVLHTLMDTIRSAGRSEKDIADALDDLPPQEPGGPPGGSPRGPA
;
A
#
# COMPACT_ATOMS: atom_id res chain seq x y z
N MET A 1 2.71 -16.53 -30.74
CA MET A 1 2.98 -15.16 -31.19
C MET A 1 2.69 -14.96 -32.69
N LEU A 2 3.34 -15.64 -33.66
CA LEU A 2 3.02 -15.47 -35.09
C LEU A 2 1.58 -15.81 -35.47
N ARG A 3 0.91 -16.71 -34.72
CA ARG A 3 -0.51 -17.00 -34.96
C ARG A 3 -1.36 -15.77 -34.57
N ALA A 4 -1.14 -15.18 -33.41
CA ALA A 4 -1.82 -13.95 -33.01
C ALA A 4 -1.52 -12.78 -33.96
N ALA A 5 -0.26 -12.63 -34.42
CA ALA A 5 0.08 -11.63 -35.44
C ALA A 5 -0.64 -11.81 -36.77
N ARG A 6 -0.98 -13.08 -37.17
CA ARG A 6 -1.79 -13.34 -38.35
C ARG A 6 -3.25 -12.96 -38.15
N GLU A 7 -3.77 -13.10 -36.93
CA GLU A 7 -5.15 -12.72 -36.62
C GLU A 7 -5.34 -11.20 -36.74
N LEU A 8 -4.28 -10.39 -36.48
CA LEU A 8 -4.31 -8.94 -36.74
C LEU A 8 -4.62 -8.58 -38.22
N LEU A 9 -4.32 -9.43 -39.18
CA LEU A 9 -4.67 -9.18 -40.58
C LEU A 9 -6.17 -9.34 -40.88
N ALA A 10 -6.88 -10.08 -40.05
CA ALA A 10 -8.33 -10.29 -40.19
C ALA A 10 -9.16 -9.18 -39.50
N VAL A 11 -8.54 -8.41 -38.62
CA VAL A 11 -9.17 -7.31 -37.88
C VAL A 11 -9.47 -6.14 -38.82
N ARG A 12 -10.61 -5.51 -38.62
CA ARG A 12 -11.05 -4.36 -39.44
C ARG A 12 -11.03 -3.05 -38.70
N SER A 13 -11.19 -3.10 -37.39
CA SER A 13 -11.22 -1.94 -36.49
C SER A 13 -9.82 -1.64 -35.92
N PRO A 14 -9.36 -0.38 -35.90
CA PRO A 14 -8.14 0.01 -35.18
C PRO A 14 -8.25 -0.29 -33.69
N LEU A 15 -9.43 -0.16 -33.07
CA LEU A 15 -9.66 -0.47 -31.66
C LEU A 15 -9.37 -1.96 -31.38
N ASP A 16 -9.95 -2.87 -32.18
CA ASP A 16 -9.73 -4.30 -31.98
C ASP A 16 -8.26 -4.68 -32.18
N ALA A 17 -7.58 -4.04 -33.15
CA ALA A 17 -6.16 -4.28 -33.38
C ALA A 17 -5.31 -3.83 -32.17
N GLU A 18 -5.60 -2.66 -31.60
CA GLU A 18 -4.91 -2.17 -30.42
C GLU A 18 -5.19 -3.03 -29.18
N LEU A 19 -6.42 -3.49 -28.97
CA LEU A 19 -6.77 -4.39 -27.87
C LEU A 19 -6.04 -5.73 -27.98
N MET A 20 -5.98 -6.33 -29.16
CA MET A 20 -5.22 -7.57 -29.39
C MET A 20 -3.72 -7.40 -29.13
N VAL A 21 -3.13 -6.29 -29.55
CA VAL A 21 -1.70 -6.01 -29.28
C VAL A 21 -1.48 -5.71 -27.80
N SER A 22 -2.41 -5.01 -27.13
CA SER A 22 -2.35 -4.79 -25.68
C SER A 22 -2.39 -6.09 -24.88
N GLU A 23 -3.29 -7.01 -25.24
CA GLU A 23 -3.36 -8.34 -24.64
C GLU A 23 -2.06 -9.11 -24.82
N LEU A 24 -1.48 -9.06 -26.02
CA LEU A 24 -0.19 -9.69 -26.32
C LEU A 24 0.93 -9.11 -25.44
N LEU A 25 1.03 -7.80 -25.32
CA LEU A 25 2.02 -7.12 -24.47
C LEU A 25 1.77 -7.44 -22.99
N GLY A 26 0.51 -7.54 -22.58
CA GLY A 26 0.10 -7.89 -21.21
C GLY A 26 0.50 -9.29 -20.76
N THR A 27 0.77 -10.22 -21.70
CA THR A 27 1.17 -11.60 -21.36
C THR A 27 2.43 -11.64 -20.49
N TRP A 28 3.31 -10.66 -20.60
CA TRP A 28 4.54 -10.58 -19.80
C TRP A 28 4.47 -9.57 -18.65
N TRP A 29 3.38 -8.84 -18.54
CA TRP A 29 3.21 -7.86 -17.48
C TRP A 29 3.20 -8.56 -16.12
N GLY A 30 4.09 -8.12 -15.22
CA GLY A 30 4.19 -8.70 -13.88
C GLY A 30 4.87 -10.06 -13.80
N GLN A 31 5.26 -10.70 -14.91
CA GLN A 31 5.99 -11.96 -14.84
C GLN A 31 7.40 -11.73 -14.27
N ARG A 32 7.73 -12.48 -13.22
CA ARG A 32 9.04 -12.46 -12.57
C ARG A 32 9.91 -13.57 -13.14
N VAL A 33 10.79 -13.27 -14.06
CA VAL A 33 11.90 -14.17 -14.40
C VAL A 33 13.09 -13.78 -13.53
N LEU A 34 13.18 -14.38 -12.35
CA LEU A 34 14.32 -14.21 -11.47
C LEU A 34 15.17 -15.48 -11.48
N PRO A 35 16.49 -15.37 -11.62
CA PRO A 35 17.38 -16.49 -11.29
C PRO A 35 17.19 -16.87 -9.82
N PRO A 36 17.29 -18.18 -9.47
CA PRO A 36 17.22 -18.62 -8.09
C PRO A 36 18.19 -17.82 -7.22
N GLY A 37 17.73 -17.27 -6.09
CA GLY A 37 18.58 -16.56 -5.14
C GLY A 37 18.74 -15.03 -5.36
N THR A 38 18.04 -14.42 -6.32
CA THR A 38 18.12 -12.97 -6.54
C THR A 38 16.88 -12.25 -6.04
N ARG A 39 17.04 -11.20 -5.20
CA ARG A 39 15.95 -10.32 -4.77
C ARG A 39 15.41 -9.52 -5.97
N PRO A 40 14.08 -9.37 -6.12
CA PRO A 40 13.49 -8.57 -7.18
C PRO A 40 13.83 -7.09 -6.96
N SER A 41 14.64 -6.49 -7.84
CA SER A 41 14.81 -5.04 -7.89
C SER A 41 13.87 -4.45 -8.95
N ARG A 42 13.33 -3.25 -8.71
CA ARG A 42 12.46 -2.51 -9.65
C ARG A 42 13.09 -2.37 -11.05
N ARG A 43 14.39 -2.13 -11.12
CA ARG A 43 15.14 -2.02 -12.38
C ARG A 43 15.07 -3.30 -13.21
N ARG A 44 15.23 -4.47 -12.58
CA ARG A 44 15.22 -5.76 -13.30
C ARG A 44 13.85 -6.13 -13.86
N ARG A 45 12.75 -5.71 -13.23
CA ARG A 45 11.39 -5.97 -13.74
C ARG A 45 11.13 -5.19 -15.03
N ALA A 46 11.42 -3.90 -15.03
CA ALA A 46 11.31 -3.07 -16.23
C ALA A 46 12.23 -3.58 -17.35
N ASP A 47 13.44 -4.02 -17.01
CA ASP A 47 14.41 -4.56 -17.96
C ASP A 47 13.92 -5.86 -18.63
N VAL A 48 13.17 -6.73 -17.93
CA VAL A 48 12.66 -7.99 -18.50
C VAL A 48 11.52 -7.72 -19.48
N GLU A 49 10.54 -6.90 -19.13
CA GLU A 49 9.45 -6.51 -20.05
C GLU A 49 10.00 -5.80 -21.29
N GLU A 50 10.99 -4.94 -21.10
CA GLU A 50 11.65 -4.20 -22.18
C GLU A 50 12.43 -5.15 -23.10
N LEU A 51 13.23 -6.06 -22.53
CA LEU A 51 14.00 -7.06 -23.29
C LEU A 51 13.12 -8.00 -24.11
N VAL A 52 12.01 -8.48 -23.53
CA VAL A 52 11.06 -9.35 -24.26
C VAL A 52 10.38 -8.59 -25.39
N GLY A 53 9.96 -7.35 -25.14
CA GLY A 53 9.37 -6.50 -26.17
C GLY A 53 10.35 -6.17 -27.30
N GLU A 54 11.61 -5.87 -26.98
CA GLU A 54 12.68 -5.66 -27.98
C GLU A 54 12.96 -6.92 -28.81
N GLY A 55 13.00 -8.09 -28.15
CA GLY A 55 13.15 -9.37 -28.83
C GLY A 55 12.01 -9.66 -29.79
N LEU A 56 10.77 -9.31 -29.42
CA LEU A 56 9.60 -9.44 -30.25
C LEU A 56 9.66 -8.52 -31.49
N ILE A 57 10.07 -7.28 -31.29
CA ILE A 57 10.26 -6.29 -32.37
C ILE A 57 11.34 -6.78 -33.35
N ALA A 58 12.50 -7.19 -32.85
CA ALA A 58 13.60 -7.69 -33.68
C ALA A 58 13.17 -8.93 -34.50
N TYR A 59 12.44 -9.85 -33.85
CA TYR A 59 11.92 -11.03 -34.53
C TYR A 59 10.90 -10.66 -35.63
N ALA A 60 9.95 -9.77 -35.36
CA ALA A 60 8.97 -9.32 -36.35
C ALA A 60 9.66 -8.62 -37.54
N ALA A 61 10.66 -7.78 -37.29
CA ALA A 61 11.44 -7.12 -38.34
C ALA A 61 12.14 -8.11 -39.28
N GLN A 62 12.68 -9.21 -38.72
CA GLN A 62 13.31 -10.30 -39.51
C GLN A 62 12.31 -11.08 -40.38
N GLN A 63 11.09 -11.30 -39.88
CA GLN A 63 10.08 -12.08 -40.63
C GLN A 63 9.58 -11.38 -41.90
N GLY A 64 9.60 -10.04 -41.96
CA GLY A 64 9.31 -9.26 -43.16
C GLY A 64 7.95 -9.51 -43.78
N SER A 65 6.96 -9.94 -43.04
CA SER A 65 5.63 -10.32 -43.52
C SER A 65 4.57 -9.25 -43.20
N PRO A 66 3.41 -9.23 -43.87
CA PRO A 66 2.31 -8.33 -43.50
C PRO A 66 1.85 -8.48 -42.06
N ALA A 67 1.87 -9.70 -41.50
CA ALA A 67 1.55 -9.94 -40.09
C ALA A 67 2.60 -9.31 -39.14
N ALA A 68 3.86 -9.34 -39.53
CA ALA A 68 4.94 -8.67 -38.78
C ALA A 68 4.76 -7.14 -38.80
N LEU A 69 4.42 -6.57 -39.98
CA LEU A 69 4.14 -5.14 -40.09
C LEU A 69 2.92 -4.73 -39.26
N ALA A 70 1.86 -5.54 -39.25
CA ALA A 70 0.68 -5.33 -38.42
C ALA A 70 1.04 -5.27 -36.93
N LEU A 71 1.82 -6.24 -36.45
CA LEU A 71 2.28 -6.29 -35.06
C LEU A 71 3.17 -5.08 -34.69
N LEU A 72 4.13 -4.74 -35.53
CA LEU A 72 5.01 -3.59 -35.34
C LEU A 72 4.23 -2.26 -35.29
N SER A 73 3.21 -2.10 -36.15
CA SER A 73 2.33 -0.92 -36.13
C SER A 73 1.58 -0.78 -34.81
N GLY A 74 1.08 -1.88 -34.25
CA GLY A 74 0.42 -1.88 -32.95
C GLY A 74 1.40 -1.60 -31.79
N ILE A 75 2.60 -2.20 -31.80
CA ILE A 75 3.62 -1.95 -30.76
C ILE A 75 4.12 -0.51 -30.82
N ALA A 76 4.25 0.10 -32.01
CA ALA A 76 4.60 1.50 -32.16
C ALA A 76 3.62 2.45 -31.47
N CYS A 77 2.34 2.08 -31.41
CA CYS A 77 1.29 2.82 -30.69
C CYS A 77 1.30 2.57 -29.17
N LEU A 78 1.36 1.28 -28.77
CA LEU A 78 1.06 0.85 -27.40
C LEU A 78 2.30 0.61 -26.55
N GLY A 79 3.45 0.38 -27.13
CA GLY A 79 4.68 0.05 -26.45
C GLY A 79 5.21 1.15 -25.51
N THR A 80 6.22 0.81 -24.72
CA THR A 80 7.01 1.80 -24.00
C THR A 80 7.65 2.79 -25.00
N PRO A 81 8.09 3.97 -24.59
CA PRO A 81 8.68 4.93 -25.52
C PRO A 81 9.81 4.33 -26.37
N ARG A 82 10.63 3.46 -25.79
CA ARG A 82 11.74 2.79 -26.47
C ARG A 82 11.24 1.71 -27.44
N GLN A 83 10.28 0.88 -27.01
CA GLN A 83 9.63 -0.12 -27.87
C GLN A 83 8.90 0.55 -29.04
N ALA A 84 8.18 1.63 -28.78
CA ALA A 84 7.45 2.39 -29.80
C ALA A 84 8.39 2.90 -30.90
N THR A 85 9.51 3.55 -30.52
CA THR A 85 10.51 4.04 -31.46
C THR A 85 11.15 2.91 -32.28
N SER A 86 11.53 1.81 -31.63
CA SER A 86 12.12 0.65 -32.32
C SER A 86 11.15 -0.02 -33.26
N ALA A 87 9.88 -0.17 -32.85
CA ALA A 87 8.83 -0.77 -33.68
C ALA A 87 8.46 0.09 -34.88
N GLU A 88 8.40 1.42 -34.70
CA GLU A 88 8.16 2.38 -35.78
C GLU A 88 9.26 2.33 -36.83
N GLN A 89 10.52 2.32 -36.44
CA GLN A 89 11.67 2.19 -37.34
C GLN A 89 11.62 0.87 -38.13
N ALA A 90 11.33 -0.24 -37.44
CA ALA A 90 11.20 -1.55 -38.08
C ALA A 90 10.00 -1.59 -39.05
N ALA A 91 8.87 -0.99 -38.69
CA ALA A 91 7.69 -0.91 -39.55
C ALA A 91 7.96 -0.09 -40.81
N LEU A 92 8.63 1.07 -40.70
CA LEU A 92 9.04 1.89 -41.83
C LEU A 92 9.97 1.12 -42.80
N ALA A 93 10.95 0.39 -42.28
CA ALA A 93 11.85 -0.42 -43.09
C ALA A 93 11.10 -1.55 -43.86
N LEU A 94 10.03 -2.11 -43.27
CA LEU A 94 9.19 -3.10 -43.98
C LEU A 94 8.32 -2.45 -45.08
N LEU A 95 7.81 -1.25 -44.82
CA LEU A 95 7.06 -0.48 -45.82
C LEU A 95 7.94 -0.11 -47.04
N GLU A 96 9.17 0.34 -46.81
CA GLU A 96 10.15 0.62 -47.87
C GLU A 96 10.47 -0.61 -48.69
N ARG A 97 10.39 -1.81 -48.10
CA ARG A 97 10.54 -3.09 -48.80
C ARG A 97 9.27 -3.55 -49.56
N GLY A 98 8.21 -2.73 -49.53
CA GLY A 98 6.95 -3.01 -50.22
C GLY A 98 6.00 -3.96 -49.50
N VAL A 99 6.17 -4.18 -48.19
CA VAL A 99 5.23 -4.98 -47.38
C VAL A 99 3.91 -4.24 -47.25
N ALA A 100 2.79 -4.91 -47.59
CA ALA A 100 1.47 -4.29 -47.54
C ALA A 100 1.02 -3.99 -46.13
N ARG A 101 0.53 -2.76 -45.90
CA ARG A 101 -0.02 -2.27 -44.65
C ARG A 101 -1.46 -2.81 -44.46
N PRO A 102 -1.86 -3.28 -43.26
CA PRO A 102 -3.27 -3.55 -42.97
C PRO A 102 -4.09 -2.26 -42.96
N GLY A 103 -5.35 -2.31 -43.39
CA GLY A 103 -6.20 -1.11 -43.56
C GLY A 103 -6.43 -0.32 -42.30
N TRP A 104 -6.48 -0.96 -41.16
CA TRP A 104 -6.64 -0.27 -39.85
C TRP A 104 -5.38 0.46 -39.38
N ALA A 105 -4.19 0.13 -39.91
CA ALA A 105 -2.92 0.67 -39.44
C ALA A 105 -2.72 2.19 -39.68
N GLU A 106 -3.53 2.78 -40.57
CA GLU A 106 -3.52 4.24 -40.80
C GLU A 106 -4.19 5.01 -39.65
N HIS A 107 -5.07 4.33 -38.90
CA HIS A 107 -5.86 4.94 -37.84
C HIS A 107 -5.40 4.55 -36.42
N VAL A 108 -4.50 3.55 -36.29
CA VAL A 108 -3.93 3.15 -34.99
C VAL A 108 -3.24 4.34 -34.32
N GLY A 109 -3.59 4.59 -33.07
CA GLY A 109 -3.07 5.72 -32.29
C GLY A 109 -3.66 7.09 -32.66
N ALA A 110 -4.38 7.20 -33.79
CA ALA A 110 -4.99 8.46 -34.22
C ALA A 110 -6.32 8.72 -33.50
N VAL A 111 -6.27 8.75 -32.18
CA VAL A 111 -7.44 8.98 -31.32
C VAL A 111 -7.46 10.37 -30.72
N ALA A 112 -8.68 10.92 -30.59
CA ALA A 112 -8.94 12.14 -29.86
C ALA A 112 -9.80 11.84 -28.62
N ALA A 113 -9.44 12.41 -27.49
CA ALA A 113 -10.27 12.40 -26.29
C ALA A 113 -11.44 13.36 -26.48
N ALA A 114 -12.67 12.90 -26.24
CA ALA A 114 -13.87 13.71 -26.29
C ALA A 114 -14.23 14.23 -24.90
N GLU A 115 -14.66 13.34 -24.02
CA GLU A 115 -15.18 13.67 -22.70
C GLU A 115 -14.59 12.72 -21.66
N CYS A 116 -14.49 13.21 -20.42
CA CYS A 116 -14.07 12.41 -19.27
C CYS A 116 -15.06 12.59 -18.13
N TYR A 117 -15.28 11.51 -17.39
CA TYR A 117 -16.19 11.46 -16.25
C TYR A 117 -15.52 10.74 -15.08
N LEU A 118 -15.98 11.08 -13.90
CA LEU A 118 -15.61 10.44 -12.66
C LEU A 118 -16.88 9.89 -12.00
N ASN A 119 -16.89 8.59 -11.76
CA ASN A 119 -17.93 7.89 -11.03
C ASN A 119 -17.35 7.45 -9.69
N SER A 120 -17.68 8.19 -8.62
CA SER A 120 -17.17 7.94 -7.28
C SER A 120 -18.18 7.18 -6.45
N ASP A 121 -17.75 6.15 -5.73
CA ASP A 121 -18.65 5.47 -4.81
C ASP A 121 -19.01 6.34 -3.60
N SER A 122 -20.07 5.94 -2.87
CA SER A 122 -20.59 6.71 -1.75
C SER A 122 -19.60 6.84 -0.59
N TYR A 123 -18.64 5.94 -0.46
CA TYR A 123 -17.64 5.93 0.63
C TYR A 123 -16.32 6.62 0.24
N GLY A 124 -16.07 6.85 -1.04
CA GLY A 124 -14.77 7.31 -1.54
C GLY A 124 -13.69 6.25 -1.45
N ASP A 125 -14.07 4.99 -1.57
CA ASP A 125 -13.15 3.84 -1.62
C ASP A 125 -12.49 3.72 -2.99
N ARG A 126 -13.24 4.05 -4.04
CA ARG A 126 -12.79 3.94 -5.43
C ARG A 126 -13.44 4.97 -6.31
N ASP A 127 -12.74 5.28 -7.37
CA ASP A 127 -13.24 6.05 -8.50
C ASP A 127 -13.15 5.22 -9.78
N GLU A 128 -14.20 5.28 -10.59
CA GLU A 128 -14.15 4.81 -11.97
C GLU A 128 -13.93 6.03 -12.87
N VAL A 129 -12.76 6.10 -13.48
CA VAL A 129 -12.42 7.17 -14.43
C VAL A 129 -12.84 6.71 -15.82
N VAL A 130 -13.85 7.36 -16.37
CA VAL A 130 -14.38 7.06 -17.71
C VAL A 130 -13.86 8.12 -18.68
N CYS A 131 -13.13 7.69 -19.70
CA CYS A 131 -12.64 8.57 -20.76
C CYS A 131 -13.19 8.10 -22.11
N VAL A 132 -13.88 8.97 -22.82
CA VAL A 132 -14.43 8.69 -24.16
C VAL A 132 -13.44 9.16 -25.22
N PHE A 133 -13.18 8.28 -26.15
CA PHE A 133 -12.28 8.51 -27.30
C PHE A 133 -12.98 8.21 -28.62
N SER A 134 -12.46 8.77 -29.70
CA SER A 134 -12.90 8.44 -31.07
C SER A 134 -11.74 8.45 -32.04
N TYR A 135 -11.79 7.60 -33.06
CA TYR A 135 -10.91 7.63 -34.21
C TYR A 135 -11.51 8.55 -35.27
N ALA A 136 -10.88 9.72 -35.51
CA ALA A 136 -11.33 10.72 -36.47
C ALA A 136 -12.82 11.11 -36.34
N GLY A 137 -13.36 11.14 -35.13
CA GLY A 137 -14.77 11.48 -34.85
C GLY A 137 -15.77 10.34 -35.13
N GLN A 138 -15.27 9.18 -35.55
CA GLN A 138 -16.04 7.95 -35.75
C GLN A 138 -15.58 6.89 -34.74
N GLU A 139 -16.23 5.74 -34.70
CA GLU A 139 -15.84 4.60 -33.87
C GLU A 139 -15.47 4.99 -32.42
N GLN A 140 -16.51 5.49 -31.71
CA GLN A 140 -16.36 5.89 -30.32
C GLN A 140 -16.18 4.67 -29.40
N HIS A 141 -15.35 4.85 -28.39
CA HIS A 141 -15.19 3.89 -27.31
C HIS A 141 -14.92 4.60 -25.99
N ALA A 142 -15.30 3.97 -24.89
CA ALA A 142 -14.98 4.43 -23.56
C ALA A 142 -13.93 3.50 -22.92
N LEU A 143 -12.89 4.09 -22.37
CA LEU A 143 -11.98 3.45 -21.45
C LEU A 143 -12.47 3.73 -20.03
N VAL A 144 -12.64 2.68 -19.24
CA VAL A 144 -12.93 2.76 -17.80
C VAL A 144 -11.74 2.22 -17.03
N VAL A 145 -11.28 2.98 -16.04
CA VAL A 145 -10.21 2.54 -15.13
C VAL A 145 -10.67 2.72 -13.69
N VAL A 146 -10.57 1.65 -12.90
CA VAL A 146 -10.90 1.66 -11.48
C VAL A 146 -9.67 2.03 -10.67
N VAL A 147 -9.76 3.10 -9.91
CA VAL A 147 -8.75 3.54 -8.95
C VAL A 147 -9.20 3.14 -7.55
N ASP A 148 -8.42 2.30 -6.87
CA ASP A 148 -8.72 1.78 -5.54
C ASP A 148 -7.89 2.52 -4.48
N TYR A 149 -8.55 3.33 -3.66
CA TYR A 149 -7.89 4.12 -2.62
C TYR A 149 -7.54 3.30 -1.38
N ASN A 150 -8.24 2.22 -1.09
CA ASN A 150 -7.86 1.32 0.01
C ASN A 150 -6.57 0.55 -0.30
N ALA A 151 -6.25 0.39 -1.58
CA ALA A 151 -4.98 -0.19 -2.04
C ALA A 151 -3.92 0.88 -2.41
N GLY A 152 -3.97 2.06 -1.80
CA GLY A 152 -2.99 3.14 -2.02
C GLY A 152 -3.22 3.96 -3.28
N GLY A 153 -4.42 3.93 -3.88
CA GLY A 153 -4.78 4.69 -5.09
C GLY A 153 -4.21 4.09 -6.37
N LEU A 154 -4.03 2.76 -6.41
CA LEU A 154 -3.58 2.08 -7.62
C LEU A 154 -4.71 1.91 -8.65
N ALA A 155 -4.36 1.81 -9.92
CA ALA A 155 -5.25 1.35 -10.98
C ALA A 155 -5.43 -0.17 -10.83
N ARG A 156 -6.60 -0.58 -10.29
CA ARG A 156 -6.89 -1.96 -9.93
C ARG A 156 -7.44 -2.77 -11.09
N ASP A 157 -8.27 -2.12 -11.91
CA ASP A 157 -8.93 -2.75 -13.05
C ASP A 157 -9.11 -1.75 -14.19
N GLY A 158 -9.38 -2.26 -15.39
CA GLY A 158 -9.69 -1.42 -16.52
C GLY A 158 -10.26 -2.25 -17.68
N TRP A 159 -11.19 -1.65 -18.38
CA TRP A 159 -11.83 -2.26 -19.55
C TRP A 159 -12.24 -1.22 -20.58
N VAL A 160 -12.63 -1.70 -21.76
CA VAL A 160 -13.05 -0.87 -22.87
C VAL A 160 -14.42 -1.32 -23.37
N THR A 161 -15.26 -0.36 -23.74
CA THR A 161 -16.54 -0.63 -24.38
C THR A 161 -16.80 0.32 -25.54
N SER A 162 -17.37 -0.22 -26.63
CA SER A 162 -17.93 0.57 -27.74
C SER A 162 -19.36 1.07 -27.46
N GLN A 163 -20.01 0.59 -26.39
CA GLN A 163 -21.37 0.96 -26.02
C GLN A 163 -21.38 2.20 -25.10
N VAL A 164 -20.77 3.30 -25.56
CA VAL A 164 -20.55 4.50 -24.76
C VAL A 164 -21.85 5.05 -24.17
N ALA A 165 -22.90 5.22 -24.97
CA ALA A 165 -24.18 5.76 -24.51
C ALA A 165 -24.78 4.92 -23.36
N LYS A 166 -24.77 3.59 -23.50
CA LYS A 166 -25.30 2.71 -22.44
C LYS A 166 -24.49 2.78 -21.17
N LEU A 167 -23.16 2.90 -21.27
CA LEU A 167 -22.30 3.07 -20.10
C LEU A 167 -22.62 4.37 -19.37
N LEU A 168 -22.72 5.48 -20.09
CA LEU A 168 -23.00 6.79 -19.49
C LEU A 168 -24.41 6.84 -18.86
N ASP A 169 -25.41 6.24 -19.52
CA ASP A 169 -26.76 6.11 -18.97
C ASP A 169 -26.76 5.28 -17.68
N TYR A 170 -26.05 4.16 -17.66
CA TYR A 170 -25.91 3.30 -16.47
C TYR A 170 -25.24 4.04 -15.31
N CYS A 171 -24.12 4.70 -15.56
CA CYS A 171 -23.42 5.49 -14.53
C CYS A 171 -24.29 6.66 -14.02
N GLY A 172 -25.03 7.33 -14.88
CA GLY A 172 -25.93 8.44 -14.51
C GLY A 172 -27.14 8.03 -13.67
N GLN A 173 -27.54 6.75 -13.70
CA GLN A 173 -28.64 6.19 -12.91
C GLN A 173 -28.16 5.57 -11.58
N SER A 174 -26.86 5.41 -11.40
CA SER A 174 -26.28 4.83 -10.18
C SER A 174 -26.43 5.80 -9.00
N ALA A 175 -26.55 5.27 -7.78
CA ALA A 175 -26.49 6.04 -6.53
C ALA A 175 -25.13 6.70 -6.26
N SER A 176 -24.13 6.39 -7.06
CA SER A 176 -22.78 6.96 -7.01
C SER A 176 -22.74 8.38 -7.57
N SER A 177 -21.72 9.15 -7.20
CA SER A 177 -21.51 10.51 -7.71
C SER A 177 -20.88 10.46 -9.10
N PHE A 178 -21.70 10.64 -10.15
CA PHE A 178 -21.24 10.69 -11.54
C PHE A 178 -21.10 12.16 -12.00
N THR A 179 -19.88 12.58 -12.31
CA THR A 179 -19.59 13.97 -12.68
C THR A 179 -18.66 14.05 -13.89
N GLN A 180 -18.91 15.03 -14.77
CA GLN A 180 -18.00 15.33 -15.86
C GLN A 180 -16.76 16.03 -15.32
N VAL A 181 -15.58 15.59 -15.76
CA VAL A 181 -14.28 16.16 -15.38
C VAL A 181 -13.49 16.58 -16.61
N ARG A 182 -12.60 17.58 -16.45
CA ARG A 182 -11.74 17.99 -17.55
C ARG A 182 -10.70 16.90 -17.89
N PRO A 183 -10.41 16.66 -19.17
CA PRO A 183 -9.44 15.64 -19.58
C PRO A 183 -8.05 15.75 -18.90
N PRO A 184 -7.46 16.95 -18.67
CA PRO A 184 -6.22 17.05 -17.91
C PRO A 184 -6.31 16.54 -16.47
N HIS A 185 -7.50 16.65 -15.85
CA HIS A 185 -7.75 16.14 -14.51
C HIS A 185 -7.79 14.61 -14.50
N ALA A 186 -8.54 14.00 -15.43
CA ALA A 186 -8.58 12.56 -15.62
C ALA A 186 -7.17 11.99 -15.90
N ARG A 187 -6.38 12.67 -16.75
CA ARG A 187 -5.00 12.30 -17.03
C ARG A 187 -4.15 12.23 -15.76
N ARG A 188 -4.17 13.29 -14.95
CA ARG A 188 -3.37 13.34 -13.72
C ARG A 188 -3.73 12.21 -12.75
N LEU A 189 -5.05 11.94 -12.59
CA LEU A 189 -5.53 10.87 -11.74
C LEU A 189 -5.03 9.51 -12.24
N LEU A 190 -5.19 9.24 -13.52
CA LEU A 190 -4.78 7.98 -14.14
C LEU A 190 -3.25 7.80 -14.14
N GLU A 191 -2.46 8.85 -14.44
CA GLU A 191 -0.99 8.80 -14.37
C GLU A 191 -0.52 8.49 -12.93
N SER A 192 -1.16 9.10 -11.92
CA SER A 192 -0.87 8.81 -10.53
C SER A 192 -1.18 7.36 -10.18
N ALA A 193 -2.37 6.88 -10.53
CA ALA A 193 -2.81 5.52 -10.24
C ALA A 193 -1.93 4.46 -10.93
N LEU A 194 -1.61 4.64 -12.21
CA LEU A 194 -0.69 3.77 -12.94
C LEU A 194 0.71 3.76 -12.31
N THR A 195 1.21 4.93 -11.90
CA THR A 195 2.52 5.02 -11.22
C THR A 195 2.54 4.21 -9.93
N VAL A 196 1.46 4.22 -9.14
CA VAL A 196 1.33 3.40 -7.92
C VAL A 196 1.33 1.93 -8.28
N THR A 197 0.51 1.53 -9.27
CA THR A 197 0.42 0.13 -9.74
C THR A 197 1.76 -0.40 -10.23
N GLU A 198 2.47 0.37 -11.06
CA GLU A 198 3.76 -0.02 -11.64
C GLU A 198 4.89 -0.07 -10.59
N ARG A 199 4.77 0.69 -9.50
CA ARG A 199 5.73 0.67 -8.39
C ARG A 199 5.52 -0.47 -7.42
N ALA A 200 4.34 -0.99 -7.29
CA ALA A 200 4.05 -2.10 -6.40
C ALA A 200 4.77 -3.38 -6.87
N ALA A 201 5.31 -4.15 -5.93
CA ALA A 201 6.00 -5.42 -6.25
C ALA A 201 5.01 -6.49 -6.72
N ASP A 202 3.82 -6.50 -6.13
CA ASP A 202 2.72 -7.42 -6.44
C ASP A 202 1.40 -6.65 -6.27
N PRO A 203 1.01 -5.84 -7.28
CA PRO A 203 -0.18 -5.02 -7.16
C PRO A 203 -1.43 -5.91 -7.20
N PRO A 204 -2.42 -5.68 -6.30
CA PRO A 204 -3.66 -6.42 -6.26
C PRO A 204 -4.62 -5.99 -7.39
N VAL A 205 -4.22 -6.24 -8.63
CA VAL A 205 -5.01 -5.91 -9.81
C VAL A 205 -5.92 -7.07 -10.22
N SER A 206 -6.96 -6.78 -11.01
CA SER A 206 -7.81 -7.81 -11.61
C SER A 206 -7.02 -8.69 -12.59
N ILE A 207 -7.50 -9.91 -12.82
CA ILE A 207 -6.88 -10.86 -13.76
C ILE A 207 -6.83 -10.28 -15.19
N SER A 208 -7.81 -9.44 -15.56
CA SER A 208 -7.91 -8.80 -16.87
C SER A 208 -7.00 -7.59 -17.04
N PHE A 209 -6.60 -6.92 -15.95
CA PHE A 209 -5.84 -5.68 -16.01
C PHE A 209 -4.57 -5.75 -16.88
N PRO A 210 -3.75 -6.80 -16.80
CA PRO A 210 -2.56 -6.93 -17.65
C PRO A 210 -2.87 -6.79 -19.15
N SER A 211 -3.99 -7.36 -19.61
CA SER A 211 -4.40 -7.32 -21.02
C SER A 211 -4.74 -5.89 -21.48
N TYR A 212 -5.19 -5.02 -20.58
CA TYR A 212 -5.52 -3.63 -20.89
C TYR A 212 -4.43 -2.64 -20.56
N HIS A 213 -3.41 -3.02 -19.81
CA HIS A 213 -2.40 -2.10 -19.28
C HIS A 213 -1.70 -1.25 -20.35
N ALA A 214 -1.23 -1.87 -21.43
CA ALA A 214 -0.57 -1.15 -22.53
C ALA A 214 -1.54 -0.17 -23.23
N PHE A 215 -2.78 -0.60 -23.44
CA PHE A 215 -3.85 0.23 -24.00
C PHE A 215 -4.17 1.43 -23.08
N ILE A 216 -4.36 1.20 -21.78
CA ILE A 216 -4.61 2.25 -20.78
C ILE A 216 -3.50 3.30 -20.85
N ARG A 217 -2.24 2.88 -20.81
CA ARG A 217 -1.08 3.79 -20.89
C ARG A 217 -1.09 4.61 -22.18
N ALA A 218 -1.38 4.00 -23.30
CA ALA A 218 -1.45 4.69 -24.58
C ALA A 218 -2.56 5.74 -24.58
N ARG A 219 -3.76 5.42 -24.10
CA ARG A 219 -4.89 6.36 -24.00
C ARG A 219 -4.64 7.49 -23.04
N VAL A 220 -4.03 7.23 -21.88
CA VAL A 220 -3.68 8.28 -20.91
C VAL A 220 -2.69 9.29 -21.51
N ARG A 221 -1.74 8.84 -22.33
CA ARG A 221 -0.80 9.72 -23.04
C ARG A 221 -1.46 10.65 -24.05
N THR A 222 -2.60 10.28 -24.63
CA THR A 222 -3.34 11.12 -25.60
C THR A 222 -4.20 12.20 -24.93
N LEU A 223 -4.49 12.05 -23.64
CA LEU A 223 -5.17 13.11 -22.88
C LEU A 223 -4.27 14.36 -22.76
N PRO A 224 -4.84 15.57 -22.78
CA PRO A 224 -4.05 16.80 -22.62
C PRO A 224 -3.31 16.80 -21.28
N PRO A 225 -2.07 17.29 -21.22
CA PRO A 225 -1.31 17.37 -19.97
C PRO A 225 -1.97 18.32 -18.98
N ALA A 226 -1.90 18.00 -17.69
CA ALA A 226 -2.39 18.88 -16.63
C ALA A 226 -1.53 20.13 -16.52
N GLN A 227 -2.17 21.30 -16.51
CA GLN A 227 -1.51 22.57 -16.24
C GLN A 227 -1.58 22.93 -14.75
N PRO A 228 -0.71 23.83 -14.23
CA PRO A 228 -0.77 24.27 -12.83
C PRO A 228 -2.13 24.86 -12.43
N ALA A 229 -2.85 25.48 -13.37
CA ALA A 229 -4.19 26.02 -13.18
C ALA A 229 -5.29 24.94 -13.05
N ASP A 230 -4.97 23.69 -13.36
CA ASP A 230 -5.87 22.54 -13.26
C ASP A 230 -5.89 21.93 -11.85
N ALA A 231 -5.51 22.69 -10.82
CA ALA A 231 -5.67 22.28 -9.43
C ALA A 231 -7.11 21.87 -9.17
N ALA A 232 -7.30 20.70 -8.56
CA ALA A 232 -8.62 20.15 -8.27
C ALA A 232 -9.45 21.15 -7.45
N PRO A 233 -10.77 21.23 -7.70
CA PRO A 233 -11.65 21.96 -6.79
C PRO A 233 -11.55 21.34 -5.41
N PRO A 234 -11.57 22.14 -4.32
CA PRO A 234 -11.55 21.62 -2.97
C PRO A 234 -12.81 20.78 -2.75
N GLY A 235 -12.65 19.50 -2.50
CA GLY A 235 -13.79 18.72 -2.02
C GLY A 235 -13.76 17.21 -2.13
N ARG A 236 -13.15 16.57 -3.11
CA ARG A 236 -13.37 15.12 -3.27
C ARG A 236 -12.21 14.28 -3.81
N MET A 237 -11.09 14.87 -4.12
CA MET A 237 -9.94 14.06 -4.53
C MET A 237 -8.89 14.01 -3.44
N PRO A 238 -8.32 12.83 -3.18
CA PRO A 238 -7.05 12.81 -2.47
C PRO A 238 -6.09 13.69 -3.27
N ALA A 239 -5.60 14.74 -2.65
CA ALA A 239 -4.54 15.52 -3.24
C ALA A 239 -3.45 14.55 -3.69
N ALA A 240 -2.82 14.77 -4.86
CA ALA A 240 -1.72 13.96 -5.37
C ALA A 240 -0.50 13.93 -4.41
N ARG A 241 -0.59 14.65 -3.30
CA ARG A 241 0.24 14.55 -2.11
C ARG A 241 -0.67 14.35 -0.91
N PRO A 242 -0.42 13.30 -0.07
CA PRO A 242 -1.13 13.14 1.19
C PRO A 242 -1.03 14.46 1.96
N GLN A 243 -2.17 14.91 2.50
CA GLN A 243 -2.16 16.04 3.41
C GLN A 243 -1.34 15.62 4.63
N THR A 244 -0.13 16.13 4.78
CA THR A 244 0.70 15.82 5.94
C THR A 244 0.06 16.43 7.18
N TRP A 245 -0.62 15.58 7.96
CA TRP A 245 -1.18 15.98 9.23
C TRP A 245 -0.05 16.15 10.24
N ARG A 246 0.06 17.33 10.84
CA ARG A 246 1.01 17.59 11.92
C ARG A 246 0.59 16.83 13.18
N LYS A 247 1.54 16.45 14.02
CA LYS A 247 1.28 15.68 15.25
C LYS A 247 0.25 16.37 16.16
N ASP A 248 0.37 17.69 16.35
CA ASP A 248 -0.57 18.50 17.13
C ASP A 248 -2.03 18.38 16.60
N ARG A 249 -2.21 18.41 15.28
CA ARG A 249 -3.52 18.27 14.66
C ARG A 249 -4.11 16.88 14.81
N ARG A 250 -3.26 15.83 14.75
CA ARG A 250 -3.67 14.44 14.99
C ARG A 250 -4.15 14.27 16.43
N ALA A 251 -3.37 14.77 17.39
CA ALA A 251 -3.71 14.73 18.81
C ALA A 251 -5.01 15.51 19.11
N MET A 252 -5.22 16.68 18.49
CA MET A 252 -6.48 17.41 18.61
C MET A 252 -7.67 16.61 18.11
N LEU A 253 -7.54 15.91 16.98
CA LEU A 253 -8.61 15.09 16.42
C LEU A 253 -8.99 13.95 17.36
N VAL A 254 -8.00 13.28 17.95
CA VAL A 254 -8.21 12.24 18.97
C VAL A 254 -8.91 12.83 20.20
N ALA A 255 -8.46 13.98 20.69
CA ALA A 255 -9.07 14.66 21.85
C ALA A 255 -10.53 15.06 21.57
N GLU A 256 -10.84 15.56 20.36
CA GLU A 256 -12.22 15.87 19.96
C GLU A 256 -13.11 14.63 19.94
N PHE A 257 -12.59 13.50 19.43
CA PHE A 257 -13.31 12.24 19.47
C PHE A 257 -13.58 11.76 20.89
N LEU A 258 -12.55 11.75 21.75
CA LEU A 258 -12.67 11.29 23.14
C LEU A 258 -13.58 12.18 24.00
N ALA A 259 -13.83 13.42 23.57
CA ALA A 259 -14.77 14.34 24.19
C ALA A 259 -16.20 14.25 23.61
N SER A 260 -16.44 13.40 22.60
CA SER A 260 -17.76 13.25 21.98
C SER A 260 -18.67 12.28 22.73
N ASP A 261 -19.98 12.41 22.49
CA ASP A 261 -21.01 11.54 23.07
C ASP A 261 -20.80 10.07 22.64
N GLU A 262 -20.29 9.83 21.44
CA GLU A 262 -20.02 8.48 20.93
C GLU A 262 -18.93 7.75 21.71
N ALA A 263 -18.01 8.50 22.32
CA ALA A 263 -16.92 7.95 23.13
C ALA A 263 -17.26 7.87 24.64
N GLU A 264 -18.43 8.37 25.09
CA GLU A 264 -18.80 8.44 26.50
C GLU A 264 -18.80 7.07 27.18
N ASN A 265 -19.27 6.03 26.46
CA ASN A 265 -19.42 4.67 26.97
C ASN A 265 -18.16 3.80 26.86
N LEU A 266 -17.02 4.35 26.42
CA LEU A 266 -15.77 3.61 26.37
C LEU A 266 -15.20 3.46 27.79
N SER A 267 -15.09 2.22 28.26
CA SER A 267 -14.78 1.87 29.65
C SER A 267 -13.32 2.17 30.03
N ASP A 268 -12.40 1.98 29.08
CA ASP A 268 -10.97 2.23 29.26
C ASP A 268 -10.55 3.41 28.38
N ARG A 269 -10.46 4.59 28.98
CA ARG A 269 -10.15 5.82 28.26
C ARG A 269 -8.71 5.87 27.74
N GLU A 270 -7.79 5.23 28.44
CA GLU A 270 -6.40 5.20 28.01
C GLU A 270 -6.22 4.26 26.81
N ALA A 271 -6.77 3.04 26.88
CA ALA A 271 -6.79 2.15 25.73
C ALA A 271 -7.56 2.76 24.54
N ALA A 272 -8.67 3.48 24.80
CA ALA A 272 -9.43 4.18 23.77
C ALA A 272 -8.61 5.28 23.07
N SER A 273 -7.80 6.04 23.83
CA SER A 273 -6.90 7.05 23.24
C SER A 273 -5.88 6.42 22.31
N ARG A 274 -5.20 5.36 22.78
CA ARG A 274 -4.22 4.64 21.93
C ARG A 274 -4.84 4.04 20.67
N CYS A 275 -6.02 3.45 20.81
CA CYS A 275 -6.74 2.92 19.65
C CYS A 275 -7.14 4.02 18.66
N ALA A 276 -7.61 5.17 19.14
CA ALA A 276 -7.94 6.32 18.31
C ALA A 276 -6.71 6.89 17.60
N ASP A 277 -5.55 6.93 18.26
CA ASP A 277 -4.28 7.32 17.64
C ASP A 277 -3.93 6.42 16.44
N HIS A 278 -4.09 5.09 16.55
CA HIS A 278 -3.86 4.17 15.44
C HIS A 278 -4.87 4.34 14.30
N ILE A 279 -6.14 4.64 14.60
CA ILE A 279 -7.16 4.94 13.57
C ILE A 279 -6.78 6.23 12.82
N VAL A 280 -6.34 7.27 13.54
CA VAL A 280 -5.90 8.53 12.95
C VAL A 280 -4.61 8.34 12.14
N GLU A 281 -3.64 7.61 12.66
CA GLU A 281 -2.40 7.26 11.96
C GLU A 281 -2.71 6.58 10.62
N TYR A 282 -3.53 5.53 10.63
CA TYR A 282 -3.94 4.84 9.43
C TYR A 282 -4.62 5.78 8.42
N GLY A 283 -5.58 6.57 8.87
CA GLY A 283 -6.29 7.50 8.00
C GLY A 283 -5.40 8.61 7.43
N CYS A 284 -4.42 9.07 8.19
CA CYS A 284 -3.49 10.11 7.75
C CYS A 284 -2.41 9.57 6.81
N ASP A 285 -1.84 8.41 7.11
CA ASP A 285 -0.63 7.93 6.44
C ASP A 285 -0.89 6.88 5.37
N GLN A 286 -1.99 6.11 5.49
CA GLN A 286 -2.35 5.06 4.52
C GLN A 286 -3.56 5.42 3.66
N ASP A 287 -4.42 6.35 4.10
CA ASP A 287 -5.65 6.74 3.42
C ASP A 287 -5.64 8.23 2.99
N PHE A 288 -4.54 8.69 2.40
CA PHE A 288 -4.39 10.02 1.77
C PHE A 288 -4.74 11.21 2.68
N GLY A 289 -4.50 11.10 4.00
CA GLY A 289 -4.80 12.17 4.95
C GLY A 289 -6.31 12.31 5.25
N ARG A 290 -7.08 11.23 5.16
CA ARG A 290 -8.52 11.20 5.38
C ARG A 290 -8.90 10.38 6.63
N PRO A 291 -8.53 10.80 7.85
CA PRO A 291 -8.79 10.04 9.07
C PRO A 291 -10.29 9.88 9.40
N LEU A 292 -11.14 10.80 8.93
CA LEU A 292 -12.58 10.73 9.15
C LEU A 292 -13.33 9.87 8.13
N ARG A 293 -12.72 9.57 6.97
CA ARG A 293 -13.34 8.69 5.99
C ARG A 293 -13.43 7.27 6.56
N MET A 294 -14.63 6.73 6.61
CA MET A 294 -14.88 5.35 7.03
C MET A 294 -15.73 4.64 6.00
N SER A 295 -15.45 3.37 5.76
CA SER A 295 -16.17 2.49 4.86
C SER A 295 -16.05 1.03 5.32
N PRO A 296 -16.94 0.13 4.89
CA PRO A 296 -16.80 -1.29 5.16
C PRO A 296 -15.43 -1.84 4.75
N ALA A 297 -14.98 -1.56 3.53
CA ALA A 297 -13.69 -2.03 3.02
C ALA A 297 -12.49 -1.45 3.77
N LYS A 298 -12.55 -0.17 4.19
CA LYS A 298 -11.50 0.44 5.02
C LYS A 298 -11.41 -0.22 6.39
N VAL A 299 -12.55 -0.52 7.02
CA VAL A 299 -12.62 -1.21 8.32
C VAL A 299 -11.97 -2.58 8.23
N GLU A 300 -12.34 -3.39 7.22
CA GLU A 300 -11.73 -4.69 6.99
C GLU A 300 -10.22 -4.60 6.77
N THR A 301 -9.78 -3.71 5.90
CA THR A 301 -8.34 -3.53 5.61
C THR A 301 -7.58 -3.07 6.86
N PHE A 302 -8.15 -2.17 7.66
CA PHE A 302 -7.54 -1.69 8.89
C PHE A 302 -7.41 -2.81 9.93
N LEU A 303 -8.51 -3.53 10.24
CA LEU A 303 -8.54 -4.55 11.28
C LEU A 303 -7.83 -5.84 10.90
N LEU A 304 -7.98 -6.29 9.64
CA LEU A 304 -7.57 -7.64 9.25
C LEU A 304 -6.23 -7.68 8.50
N ASP A 305 -5.74 -6.53 8.01
CA ASP A 305 -4.49 -6.47 7.25
C ASP A 305 -3.47 -5.53 7.89
N TRP A 306 -3.79 -4.24 8.03
CA TRP A 306 -2.81 -3.26 8.47
C TRP A 306 -2.44 -3.39 9.94
N LEU A 307 -3.45 -3.46 10.82
CA LEU A 307 -3.25 -3.49 12.27
C LEU A 307 -2.41 -4.71 12.72
N PRO A 308 -2.71 -5.95 12.26
CA PRO A 308 -1.91 -7.12 12.62
C PRO A 308 -0.46 -7.06 12.14
N ARG A 309 -0.20 -6.38 11.01
CA ARG A 309 1.15 -6.31 10.43
C ARG A 309 2.01 -5.17 10.96
N LYS A 310 1.40 -4.11 11.46
CA LYS A 310 2.09 -2.84 11.72
C LYS A 310 2.10 -2.42 13.17
N VAL A 311 1.18 -2.92 13.97
CA VAL A 311 0.96 -2.44 15.34
C VAL A 311 0.98 -3.60 16.31
N MET A 312 1.75 -3.48 17.38
CA MET A 312 1.68 -4.37 18.52
C MET A 312 0.78 -3.73 19.57
N LEU A 313 -0.46 -4.22 19.67
CA LEU A 313 -1.42 -3.75 20.66
C LEU A 313 -1.22 -4.46 22.00
N SER A 314 -1.35 -3.72 23.10
CA SER A 314 -1.51 -4.32 24.42
C SER A 314 -2.82 -5.12 24.50
N PRO A 315 -2.98 -6.10 25.41
CA PRO A 315 -4.23 -6.83 25.59
C PRO A 315 -5.44 -5.90 25.83
N ALA A 316 -5.27 -4.81 26.58
CA ALA A 316 -6.30 -3.81 26.80
C ALA A 316 -6.70 -3.10 25.49
N SER A 317 -5.72 -2.70 24.67
CA SER A 317 -5.97 -2.07 23.37
C SER A 317 -6.58 -3.04 22.36
N GLN A 318 -6.19 -4.32 22.35
CA GLN A 318 -6.82 -5.34 21.49
C GLN A 318 -8.30 -5.51 21.81
N HIS A 319 -8.64 -5.55 23.11
CA HIS A 319 -10.04 -5.66 23.55
C HIS A 319 -10.84 -4.39 23.25
N ALA A 320 -10.24 -3.22 23.41
CA ALA A 320 -10.89 -1.92 23.20
C ALA A 320 -11.08 -1.59 21.70
N MET A 321 -10.16 -2.02 20.81
CA MET A 321 -10.10 -1.59 19.42
C MET A 321 -11.43 -1.69 18.65
N PRO A 322 -12.16 -2.81 18.63
CA PRO A 322 -13.44 -2.89 17.90
C PRO A 322 -14.49 -1.90 18.44
N HIS A 323 -14.53 -1.69 19.75
CA HIS A 323 -15.48 -0.78 20.39
C HIS A 323 -15.14 0.68 20.07
N VAL A 324 -13.86 1.03 20.12
CA VAL A 324 -13.37 2.37 19.76
C VAL A 324 -13.61 2.64 18.28
N LEU A 325 -13.34 1.66 17.40
CA LEU A 325 -13.58 1.80 15.98
C LEU A 325 -15.08 1.98 15.67
N ALA A 326 -15.97 1.25 16.34
CA ALA A 326 -17.41 1.43 16.18
C ALA A 326 -17.88 2.82 16.65
N ALA A 327 -17.35 3.34 17.76
CA ALA A 327 -17.60 4.70 18.20
C ALA A 327 -17.06 5.74 17.20
N TRP A 328 -15.84 5.52 16.69
CA TRP A 328 -15.22 6.35 15.66
C TRP A 328 -16.05 6.41 14.37
N VAL A 329 -16.55 5.27 13.90
CA VAL A 329 -17.41 5.20 12.70
C VAL A 329 -18.65 6.07 12.84
N ARG A 330 -19.33 6.04 14.00
CA ARG A 330 -20.49 6.88 14.26
C ARG A 330 -20.11 8.37 14.25
N TRP A 331 -19.13 8.72 15.03
CA TRP A 331 -18.65 10.10 15.18
C TRP A 331 -18.13 10.69 13.86
N ALA A 332 -17.29 9.98 13.14
CA ALA A 332 -16.73 10.41 11.87
C ALA A 332 -17.80 10.43 10.76
N GLY A 333 -18.71 9.45 10.74
CA GLY A 333 -19.80 9.39 9.76
C GLY A 333 -20.70 10.61 9.80
N VAL A 334 -21.10 11.05 10.99
CA VAL A 334 -21.90 12.27 11.16
C VAL A 334 -21.13 13.51 10.69
N ARG A 335 -19.84 13.63 11.00
CA ARG A 335 -19.00 14.77 10.58
C ARG A 335 -18.77 14.82 9.06
N GLU A 336 -18.69 13.66 8.41
CA GLU A 336 -18.58 13.54 6.95
C GLU A 336 -19.94 13.66 6.24
N GLY A 337 -21.05 13.85 6.97
CA GLY A 337 -22.39 13.97 6.41
C GLY A 337 -22.89 12.67 5.78
N ARG A 338 -22.48 11.51 6.30
CA ARG A 338 -22.95 10.21 5.84
C ARG A 338 -24.38 9.97 6.32
N ASP A 339 -25.17 9.31 5.49
CA ASP A 339 -26.49 8.85 5.89
C ASP A 339 -26.43 7.69 6.89
N ALA A 340 -27.56 7.42 7.55
CA ALA A 340 -27.64 6.38 8.57
C ALA A 340 -27.42 4.97 8.01
N GLU A 341 -27.76 4.72 6.74
CA GLU A 341 -27.58 3.44 6.07
C GLU A 341 -26.08 3.15 5.85
N ALA A 342 -25.33 4.14 5.35
CA ALA A 342 -23.89 4.02 5.15
C ALA A 342 -23.12 3.85 6.47
N ILE A 343 -23.52 4.56 7.53
CA ILE A 343 -22.97 4.38 8.88
C ILE A 343 -23.29 2.97 9.39
N GLY A 344 -24.54 2.50 9.22
CA GLY A 344 -24.98 1.18 9.60
C GLY A 344 -24.17 0.08 8.92
N ALA A 345 -24.05 0.13 7.60
CA ALA A 345 -23.25 -0.86 6.85
C ALA A 345 -21.78 -0.89 7.27
N THR A 346 -21.21 0.27 7.63
CA THR A 346 -19.82 0.33 8.13
C THR A 346 -19.70 -0.27 9.54
N LEU A 347 -20.70 -0.07 10.39
CA LEU A 347 -20.76 -0.71 11.71
C LEU A 347 -20.92 -2.23 11.61
N ASP A 348 -21.75 -2.71 10.68
CA ASP A 348 -21.91 -4.14 10.41
C ASP A 348 -20.56 -4.76 10.03
N ALA A 349 -19.77 -4.08 9.19
CA ALA A 349 -18.43 -4.54 8.86
C ALA A 349 -17.48 -4.60 10.07
N VAL A 350 -17.59 -3.66 11.03
CA VAL A 350 -16.83 -3.74 12.29
C VAL A 350 -17.21 -5.01 13.05
N PHE A 351 -18.51 -5.27 13.22
CA PHE A 351 -19.00 -6.44 13.96
C PHE A 351 -18.63 -7.76 13.28
N ASP A 352 -18.80 -7.85 11.96
CA ASP A 352 -18.46 -9.04 11.18
C ASP A 352 -16.94 -9.33 11.23
N SER A 353 -16.12 -8.29 11.28
CA SER A 353 -14.67 -8.40 11.36
C SER A 353 -14.16 -8.79 12.75
N MET A 354 -14.90 -8.58 13.84
CA MET A 354 -14.42 -8.80 15.22
C MET A 354 -13.90 -10.23 15.47
N GLY A 355 -14.68 -11.24 15.08
CA GLY A 355 -14.28 -12.64 15.28
C GLY A 355 -13.08 -13.04 14.43
N THR A 356 -12.91 -12.44 13.27
CA THR A 356 -11.76 -12.66 12.39
C THR A 356 -10.55 -11.89 12.91
N PHE A 357 -10.72 -10.64 13.35
CA PHE A 357 -9.66 -9.82 13.95
C PHE A 357 -8.97 -10.55 15.10
N THR A 358 -9.72 -11.09 16.06
CA THR A 358 -9.17 -11.82 17.21
C THR A 358 -8.29 -13.02 16.78
N ARG A 359 -8.69 -13.72 15.70
CA ARG A 359 -7.90 -14.84 15.18
C ARG A 359 -6.67 -14.40 14.39
N VAL A 360 -6.87 -13.44 13.48
CA VAL A 360 -5.82 -12.96 12.57
C VAL A 360 -4.74 -12.20 13.34
N TYR A 361 -5.12 -11.45 14.37
CA TYR A 361 -4.17 -10.72 15.20
C TYR A 361 -3.20 -11.63 15.96
N HIS A 362 -3.63 -12.86 16.28
CA HIS A 362 -2.79 -13.87 16.92
C HIS A 362 -2.18 -14.88 15.91
N ASP A 363 -2.50 -14.76 14.62
CA ASP A 363 -1.94 -15.65 13.60
C ASP A 363 -0.55 -15.17 13.18
N PRO A 364 0.50 -16.00 13.37
CA PRO A 364 1.86 -15.68 12.96
C PRO A 364 2.01 -15.28 11.48
N ALA A 365 1.20 -15.85 10.59
CA ALA A 365 1.21 -15.53 9.17
C ALA A 365 0.82 -14.06 8.90
N SER A 366 0.04 -13.45 9.78
CA SER A 366 -0.40 -12.06 9.67
C SER A 366 0.74 -11.06 9.90
N PHE A 367 1.81 -11.45 10.59
CA PHE A 367 3.01 -10.62 10.79
C PHE A 367 3.90 -10.54 9.54
N GLY A 368 3.54 -11.18 8.45
CA GLY A 368 4.35 -11.21 7.22
C GLY A 368 5.68 -11.94 7.38
N LEU A 369 5.79 -12.78 8.40
CA LEU A 369 6.95 -13.65 8.65
C LEU A 369 6.80 -14.96 7.88
N GLU A 370 7.93 -15.48 7.39
CA GLU A 370 7.96 -16.80 6.76
C GLU A 370 7.61 -17.90 7.77
N PRO A 371 6.80 -18.92 7.39
CA PRO A 371 6.37 -19.98 8.31
C PRO A 371 7.53 -20.69 9.02
N GLU A 372 8.68 -20.85 8.33
CA GLU A 372 9.89 -21.47 8.92
C GLU A 372 10.53 -20.59 9.99
N LEU A 373 10.47 -19.25 9.83
CA LEU A 373 10.94 -18.33 10.86
C LEU A 373 10.02 -18.35 12.07
N VAL A 374 8.70 -18.39 11.84
CA VAL A 374 7.71 -18.53 12.91
C VAL A 374 7.92 -19.82 13.71
N ALA A 375 8.14 -20.94 13.03
CA ALA A 375 8.42 -22.22 13.71
C ALA A 375 9.69 -22.14 14.58
N ARG A 376 10.70 -21.38 14.17
CA ARG A 376 11.93 -21.15 14.97
C ARG A 376 11.71 -20.17 16.13
N LEU A 377 10.85 -19.19 15.96
CA LEU A 377 10.46 -18.26 17.04
C LEU A 377 9.55 -18.94 18.08
N LEU A 378 8.80 -19.95 17.69
CA LEU A 378 7.83 -20.66 18.51
C LEU A 378 8.12 -22.17 18.61
N PRO A 379 9.31 -22.58 19.10
CA PRO A 379 9.63 -24.01 19.25
C PRO A 379 8.73 -24.73 20.26
N ASP A 380 8.08 -23.95 21.13
CA ASP A 380 7.13 -24.39 22.17
C ASP A 380 5.67 -24.25 21.76
N SER A 381 5.39 -23.77 20.55
CA SER A 381 4.03 -23.46 20.05
C SER A 381 3.26 -22.43 20.90
N ASP A 382 3.96 -21.61 21.69
CA ASP A 382 3.38 -20.53 22.49
C ASP A 382 3.15 -19.28 21.61
N LEU A 383 1.95 -19.15 21.06
CA LEU A 383 1.58 -18.03 20.18
C LEU A 383 1.66 -16.67 20.88
N GLU A 384 1.40 -16.62 22.19
CA GLU A 384 1.48 -15.38 22.97
C GLU A 384 2.93 -14.87 23.08
N ALA A 385 3.90 -15.78 22.96
CA ALA A 385 5.31 -15.43 22.95
C ALA A 385 5.78 -14.75 21.66
N LEU A 386 5.04 -14.85 20.56
CA LEU A 386 5.53 -14.39 19.24
C LEU A 386 5.88 -12.92 19.26
N ALA A 387 4.98 -12.06 19.73
CA ALA A 387 5.16 -10.61 19.73
C ALA A 387 6.41 -10.19 20.53
N ARG A 388 6.58 -10.72 21.76
CA ARG A 388 7.74 -10.41 22.61
C ARG A 388 9.06 -10.96 22.05
N ARG A 389 9.02 -12.13 21.37
CA ARG A 389 10.20 -12.73 20.73
C ARG A 389 10.61 -11.99 19.47
N VAL A 390 9.66 -11.56 18.65
CA VAL A 390 9.91 -10.69 17.50
C VAL A 390 10.45 -9.33 17.94
N PHE A 391 9.86 -8.74 18.99
CA PHE A 391 10.32 -7.48 19.54
C PHE A 391 11.79 -7.54 20.03
N ALA A 392 12.23 -8.68 20.55
CA ALA A 392 13.61 -8.84 21.03
C ALA A 392 14.65 -8.70 19.91
N PHE A 393 14.29 -8.95 18.64
CA PHE A 393 15.19 -8.94 17.49
C PHE A 393 14.70 -8.00 16.39
N GLY A 394 15.47 -6.93 16.07
CA GLY A 394 15.11 -5.97 15.03
C GLY A 394 15.31 -6.47 13.60
N ILE A 395 16.25 -7.40 13.40
CA ILE A 395 16.61 -7.96 12.11
C ILE A 395 16.65 -9.49 12.22
N LEU A 396 15.74 -10.15 11.50
CA LEU A 396 15.60 -11.61 11.47
C LEU A 396 15.90 -12.21 10.09
N GLN A 397 16.14 -11.38 9.08
CA GLN A 397 16.38 -11.80 7.70
C GLN A 397 17.47 -10.93 7.06
N GLY A 398 18.13 -11.47 6.05
CA GLY A 398 19.20 -10.78 5.32
C GLY A 398 20.56 -11.41 5.57
N THR A 399 21.63 -10.70 5.21
CA THR A 399 23.01 -11.19 5.36
C THR A 399 23.80 -10.23 6.23
N TYR A 400 24.46 -10.75 7.25
CA TYR A 400 25.38 -10.02 8.12
C TYR A 400 26.74 -10.68 8.15
N ARG A 401 27.80 -9.97 7.72
CA ARG A 401 29.18 -10.45 7.65
C ARG A 401 29.34 -11.83 6.99
N GLY A 402 28.54 -12.08 5.93
CA GLY A 402 28.55 -13.34 5.19
C GLY A 402 27.67 -14.45 5.79
N THR A 403 27.02 -14.21 6.94
CA THR A 403 26.07 -15.14 7.55
C THR A 403 24.66 -14.80 7.12
N ASP A 404 23.89 -15.78 6.65
CA ASP A 404 22.46 -15.62 6.38
C ASP A 404 21.70 -15.61 7.71
N LEU A 405 21.12 -14.45 8.05
CA LEU A 405 20.36 -14.28 9.28
C LEU A 405 19.07 -15.11 9.27
N GLY A 406 18.49 -15.33 8.09
CA GLY A 406 17.32 -16.17 7.92
C GLY A 406 17.57 -17.65 8.24
N ALA A 407 18.81 -18.11 8.26
CA ALA A 407 19.18 -19.48 8.64
C ALA A 407 19.45 -19.65 10.15
N LEU A 408 19.56 -18.54 10.91
CA LEU A 408 19.83 -18.58 12.35
C LEU A 408 18.61 -19.02 13.15
N ASP A 409 18.84 -19.72 14.25
CA ASP A 409 17.80 -20.18 15.17
C ASP A 409 17.76 -19.29 16.43
N PRO A 410 16.75 -18.39 16.58
CA PRO A 410 16.65 -17.51 17.74
C PRO A 410 16.46 -18.25 19.08
N ALA A 411 16.14 -19.54 19.06
CA ALA A 411 16.11 -20.36 20.28
C ALA A 411 17.51 -20.61 20.85
N ARG A 412 18.57 -20.47 20.02
CA ARG A 412 19.97 -20.72 20.42
C ARG A 412 20.65 -19.41 20.87
N PRO A 413 21.25 -19.35 22.07
CA PRO A 413 21.91 -18.12 22.57
C PRO A 413 23.03 -17.61 21.65
N ALA A 414 23.78 -18.50 21.01
CA ALA A 414 24.85 -18.12 20.07
C ALA A 414 24.30 -17.38 18.83
N ASP A 415 23.18 -17.86 18.30
CA ASP A 415 22.54 -17.27 17.13
C ASP A 415 21.85 -15.93 17.49
N ARG A 416 21.26 -15.82 18.70
CA ARG A 416 20.76 -14.54 19.24
C ARG A 416 21.82 -13.45 19.26
N ARG A 417 23.05 -13.79 19.70
CA ARG A 417 24.15 -12.83 19.71
C ARG A 417 24.45 -12.27 18.32
N ILE A 418 24.41 -13.12 17.29
CA ILE A 418 24.65 -12.70 15.90
C ILE A 418 23.51 -11.79 15.41
N LEU A 419 22.25 -12.14 15.71
CA LEU A 419 21.08 -11.33 15.36
C LEU A 419 21.14 -9.95 16.01
N LEU A 420 21.50 -9.88 17.30
CA LEU A 420 21.66 -8.62 18.03
C LEU A 420 22.83 -7.79 17.51
N ALA A 421 23.94 -8.42 17.16
CA ALA A 421 25.07 -7.73 16.55
C ALA A 421 24.72 -7.12 15.19
N ALA A 422 23.91 -7.82 14.39
CA ALA A 422 23.40 -7.31 13.12
C ALA A 422 22.45 -6.12 13.28
N ASP A 423 21.62 -6.13 14.31
CA ASP A 423 20.68 -5.03 14.65
C ASP A 423 21.43 -3.73 15.05
N HIS A 424 22.62 -3.85 15.60
CA HIS A 424 23.43 -2.73 16.08
C HIS A 424 24.52 -2.26 15.09
N ASP A 425 24.78 -3.00 14.02
CA ASP A 425 25.80 -2.65 13.00
C ASP A 425 25.13 -1.88 11.85
N THR A 426 24.70 -0.65 12.13
CA THR A 426 24.12 0.22 11.11
C THR A 426 25.19 1.04 10.39
N PRO A 427 25.00 1.44 9.10
CA PRO A 427 25.97 2.22 8.32
C PRO A 427 26.36 3.57 8.93
N ALA A 428 25.59 4.07 9.90
CA ALA A 428 25.81 5.33 10.59
C ALA A 428 26.43 5.19 11.99
N GLY A 429 26.60 3.96 12.50
CA GLY A 429 27.07 3.68 13.85
C GLY A 429 28.41 2.96 13.89
N ARG A 430 29.24 3.27 14.90
CA ARG A 430 30.36 2.39 15.30
C ARG A 430 29.74 1.06 15.76
N ALA A 431 30.35 -0.07 15.38
CA ALA A 431 29.97 -1.36 15.92
C ALA A 431 29.86 -1.27 17.46
N ALA A 432 28.71 -1.68 17.99
CA ALA A 432 28.48 -1.67 19.43
C ALA A 432 29.53 -2.59 20.10
N GLY A 433 30.09 -2.16 21.22
CA GLY A 433 31.07 -2.97 21.94
C GLY A 433 30.44 -4.24 22.49
N ASP A 434 31.27 -5.28 22.67
CA ASP A 434 30.80 -6.60 23.14
C ASP A 434 29.96 -6.53 24.43
N GLU A 435 30.34 -5.67 25.38
CA GLU A 435 29.59 -5.48 26.63
C GLU A 435 28.16 -4.93 26.39
N HIS A 436 27.98 -4.10 25.37
CA HIS A 436 26.67 -3.58 25.01
C HIS A 436 25.77 -4.70 24.41
N ILE A 437 26.33 -5.50 23.51
CA ILE A 437 25.63 -6.66 22.94
C ILE A 437 25.30 -7.69 24.03
N ASP A 438 26.17 -7.91 25.01
CA ASP A 438 25.90 -8.81 26.14
C ASP A 438 24.72 -8.35 26.99
N ARG A 439 24.54 -7.04 27.18
CA ARG A 439 23.38 -6.47 27.87
C ARG A 439 22.10 -6.69 27.08
N HIS A 440 22.12 -6.45 25.77
CA HIS A 440 20.99 -6.74 24.91
C HIS A 440 20.66 -8.24 24.87
N LEU A 441 21.67 -9.11 24.89
CA LEU A 441 21.46 -10.56 24.94
C LEU A 441 20.76 -10.98 26.23
N ALA A 442 21.18 -10.44 27.39
CA ALA A 442 20.54 -10.71 28.67
C ALA A 442 19.08 -10.27 28.70
N LEU A 443 18.76 -9.10 28.10
CA LEU A 443 17.38 -8.64 27.95
C LEU A 443 16.58 -9.51 26.98
N ALA A 444 17.15 -9.85 25.82
CA ALA A 444 16.52 -10.73 24.83
C ALA A 444 16.23 -12.13 25.42
N ASP A 445 17.11 -12.65 26.28
CA ASP A 445 16.90 -13.92 26.98
C ASP A 445 15.72 -13.86 27.98
N ARG A 446 15.50 -12.74 28.65
CA ARG A 446 14.33 -12.50 29.51
C ARG A 446 13.05 -12.37 28.67
N LEU A 447 13.07 -11.57 27.62
CA LEU A 447 11.95 -11.43 26.68
C LEU A 447 11.60 -12.78 26.01
N TRP A 448 12.61 -13.59 25.65
CA TRP A 448 12.40 -14.91 25.10
C TRP A 448 11.61 -15.82 26.04
N ARG A 449 11.97 -15.83 27.31
CA ARG A 449 11.31 -16.62 28.36
C ARG A 449 9.99 -16.00 28.84
N GLY A 450 9.79 -14.70 28.70
CA GLY A 450 8.69 -13.95 29.27
C GLY A 450 8.78 -13.82 30.79
N ASP A 451 10.01 -13.64 31.30
CA ASP A 451 10.29 -13.62 32.73
C ASP A 451 11.20 -12.43 33.12
N PRO A 452 10.70 -11.50 33.95
CA PRO A 452 9.35 -11.47 34.52
C PRO A 452 8.29 -10.99 33.46
N PRO A 453 7.00 -11.32 33.61
CA PRO A 453 5.94 -10.92 32.68
C PRO A 453 5.82 -9.40 32.55
N GLU A 454 6.03 -8.63 33.63
CA GLU A 454 6.01 -7.16 33.69
C GLU A 454 6.99 -6.54 32.67
N LEU A 455 8.02 -7.28 32.27
CA LEU A 455 8.99 -6.82 31.28
C LEU A 455 8.34 -6.59 29.91
N TRP A 456 7.49 -7.51 29.48
CA TRP A 456 6.79 -7.37 28.21
C TRP A 456 5.67 -6.34 28.30
N GLU A 457 4.96 -6.28 29.42
CA GLU A 457 3.92 -5.29 29.68
C GLU A 457 4.50 -3.85 29.68
N ALA A 458 5.64 -3.65 30.33
CA ALA A 458 6.35 -2.37 30.28
C ALA A 458 6.79 -1.99 28.87
N ALA A 459 7.32 -2.96 28.09
CA ALA A 459 7.67 -2.74 26.68
C ALA A 459 6.46 -2.26 25.87
N GLN A 460 5.31 -2.90 26.04
CA GLN A 460 4.07 -2.53 25.34
C GLN A 460 3.60 -1.12 25.73
N ARG A 461 3.62 -0.77 27.02
CA ARG A 461 3.25 0.58 27.48
C ARG A 461 4.14 1.67 26.86
N LEU A 462 5.45 1.45 26.79
CA LEU A 462 6.38 2.40 26.17
C LEU A 462 6.18 2.51 24.65
N LEU A 463 5.94 1.39 23.96
CA LEU A 463 5.60 1.40 22.53
C LEU A 463 4.29 2.15 22.27
N ASP A 464 3.28 1.97 23.12
CA ASP A 464 1.99 2.64 23.04
C ASP A 464 2.12 4.18 23.22
N LEU A 465 3.14 4.64 23.93
CA LEU A 465 3.51 6.06 24.03
C LEU A 465 4.25 6.58 22.79
N GLY A 466 4.51 5.73 21.81
CA GLY A 466 5.18 6.07 20.56
C GLY A 466 6.71 6.07 20.64
N GLU A 467 7.27 5.46 21.67
CA GLU A 467 8.71 5.27 21.78
C GLU A 467 9.23 4.32 20.68
N ASP A 468 10.41 4.62 20.14
CA ASP A 468 11.08 3.73 19.20
C ASP A 468 11.52 2.43 19.87
N ARG A 469 11.40 1.30 19.17
CA ARG A 469 11.78 -0.03 19.68
C ARG A 469 13.16 -0.04 20.36
N HIS A 470 14.16 0.58 19.74
CA HIS A 470 15.53 0.59 20.27
C HIS A 470 15.63 1.42 21.56
N ALA A 471 14.93 2.56 21.62
CA ALA A 471 14.80 3.37 22.81
C ALA A 471 14.12 2.58 23.95
N VAL A 472 13.04 1.87 23.65
CA VAL A 472 12.36 0.99 24.63
C VAL A 472 13.32 -0.06 25.19
N LEU A 473 14.08 -0.78 24.33
CA LEU A 473 15.06 -1.77 24.81
C LEU A 473 16.10 -1.15 25.75
N HIS A 474 16.59 0.05 25.46
CA HIS A 474 17.54 0.75 26.34
C HIS A 474 16.90 1.17 27.67
N THR A 475 15.67 1.69 27.64
CA THR A 475 14.92 2.05 28.85
C THR A 475 14.74 0.83 29.76
N LEU A 476 14.34 -0.31 29.18
CA LEU A 476 14.18 -1.56 29.94
C LEU A 476 15.51 -2.06 30.54
N MET A 477 16.62 -2.00 29.77
CA MET A 477 17.94 -2.37 30.29
C MET A 477 18.39 -1.48 31.43
N ASP A 478 18.17 -0.19 31.32
CA ASP A 478 18.57 0.78 32.35
C ASP A 478 17.70 0.62 33.62
N THR A 479 16.40 0.33 33.45
CA THR A 479 15.49 0.04 34.57
C THR A 479 15.92 -1.23 35.30
N ILE A 480 16.15 -2.33 34.60
CA ILE A 480 16.62 -3.58 35.20
C ILE A 480 17.95 -3.38 35.94
N ARG A 481 18.88 -2.61 35.37
CA ARG A 481 20.17 -2.31 35.99
C ARG A 481 20.00 -1.48 37.28
N SER A 482 19.06 -0.57 37.31
CA SER A 482 18.83 0.36 38.42
C SER A 482 18.02 -0.25 39.56
N ALA A 483 17.14 -1.23 39.24
CA ALA A 483 16.24 -1.87 40.21
C ALA A 483 16.95 -2.80 41.21
N GLY A 484 18.19 -3.23 40.93
CA GLY A 484 18.92 -4.12 41.84
C GLY A 484 18.92 -5.59 41.34
N ARG A 485 19.14 -6.54 42.28
CA ARG A 485 19.33 -7.97 41.94
C ARG A 485 18.14 -8.87 42.24
N SER A 486 17.13 -8.36 42.94
CA SER A 486 15.91 -9.12 43.25
C SER A 486 14.96 -9.09 42.08
N GLU A 487 14.40 -10.23 41.68
CA GLU A 487 13.39 -10.30 40.61
C GLU A 487 12.14 -9.49 40.98
N LYS A 488 11.81 -9.41 42.27
CA LYS A 488 10.71 -8.58 42.76
C LYS A 488 10.98 -7.08 42.56
N ASP A 489 12.19 -6.61 42.91
CA ASP A 489 12.55 -5.21 42.71
C ASP A 489 12.55 -4.82 41.23
N ILE A 490 12.93 -5.77 40.37
CA ILE A 490 12.88 -5.59 38.89
C ILE A 490 11.43 -5.50 38.44
N ALA A 491 10.54 -6.39 38.88
CA ALA A 491 9.13 -6.37 38.52
C ALA A 491 8.46 -5.07 38.97
N ASP A 492 8.66 -4.69 40.24
CA ASP A 492 8.12 -3.43 40.81
C ASP A 492 8.63 -2.18 40.01
N ALA A 493 9.91 -2.15 39.61
CA ALA A 493 10.47 -1.07 38.82
C ALA A 493 9.96 -1.02 37.36
N LEU A 494 9.64 -2.17 36.78
CA LEU A 494 9.05 -2.26 35.46
C LEU A 494 7.56 -1.85 35.46
N ASP A 495 6.82 -2.14 36.55
CA ASP A 495 5.44 -1.69 36.72
C ASP A 495 5.33 -0.17 36.83
N ASP A 496 6.35 0.48 37.40
CA ASP A 496 6.42 1.95 37.51
C ASP A 496 6.76 2.65 36.18
N LEU A 497 6.99 1.91 35.08
CA LEU A 497 7.22 2.49 33.75
C LEU A 497 5.89 2.68 32.97
N PRO A 498 5.73 3.82 32.23
CA PRO A 498 6.62 4.98 32.17
C PRO A 498 6.65 5.77 33.50
N PRO A 499 7.79 6.40 33.86
CA PRO A 499 7.82 7.21 35.06
C PRO A 499 6.75 8.30 34.99
N GLN A 500 5.95 8.45 36.04
CA GLN A 500 5.02 9.57 36.17
C GLN A 500 5.83 10.87 35.97
N GLU A 501 5.38 11.75 35.06
CA GLU A 501 6.02 13.05 34.86
C GLU A 501 6.23 13.71 36.22
N PRO A 502 7.47 14.14 36.59
CA PRO A 502 7.67 14.94 37.79
C PRO A 502 6.84 16.21 37.60
N GLY A 503 5.90 16.44 38.52
CA GLY A 503 4.96 17.55 38.51
C GLY A 503 5.64 18.84 38.05
N GLY A 504 4.96 19.61 37.20
CA GLY A 504 5.45 20.76 36.47
C GLY A 504 6.29 21.75 37.31
N PRO A 505 7.09 22.59 36.66
CA PRO A 505 8.08 23.44 37.34
C PRO A 505 7.39 24.36 38.37
N PRO A 506 7.99 24.53 39.56
CA PRO A 506 7.46 25.43 40.54
C PRO A 506 7.42 26.85 39.96
N GLY A 507 6.26 27.47 40.06
CA GLY A 507 6.00 28.79 39.54
C GLY A 507 7.08 29.81 39.97
N GLY A 508 7.82 30.29 38.96
CA GLY A 508 8.74 31.42 39.14
C GLY A 508 7.97 32.69 39.43
N SER A 509 8.06 33.20 40.65
CA SER A 509 7.58 34.52 41.00
C SER A 509 8.21 35.60 40.12
N PRO A 510 7.44 36.58 39.64
CA PRO A 510 7.99 37.70 38.89
C PRO A 510 8.78 38.61 39.83
N ARG A 511 10.08 38.75 39.63
CA ARG A 511 10.83 39.86 40.18
C ARG A 511 10.53 41.09 39.35
N GLY A 512 9.91 42.09 39.99
CA GLY A 512 9.68 43.40 39.43
C GLY A 512 10.97 44.20 39.19
N PRO A 513 10.88 45.28 38.39
CA PRO A 513 12.04 46.04 37.95
C PRO A 513 12.52 47.00 39.03
N ALA A 514 13.83 47.16 39.08
CA ALA A 514 14.49 48.35 39.61
C ALA A 514 15.42 48.89 38.53
#